data_b52f9e7a395fc48727bcf9a3c02c03b7
#
_entry.id   b52f9e7a395fc48727bcf9a3c02c03b7
#
_cell.length_a   1.000
_cell.length_b   1.000
_cell.length_c   1.000
_cell.angle_alpha   90.00
_cell.angle_beta   90.00
_cell.angle_gamma   90.00
#
_symmetry.space_group_name_H-M   'P 1'
#
loop_
_entity.id
_entity.type
_entity.pdbx_description
1 polymer ?
#
loop_
_entity_poly.entity_id
_entity_poly.type
_entity_poly.pdbx_seq_one_letter_code
_entity_poly.pdbx_strand_id
1 'polypeptide(L)'
;MKIFQLTNLKFPIISAMCFALMLVSCTKKPATVQRPAFSSDSAYAYIEKQMSFGPRVPNSAAHMQCAVWLIEQLRACGAEVELQKGFMPDYRGNNQQIYNVIGHFYTLETVSRPRVLLGAHYDTRPWCDEEEEYSDRFYNVPGANDGASGVGVLLEVARQLGKQLQDSTFRTPVDIIFFDVEDSGAPDFYTGPERDDTWCLGSQLWARSYAQKVADHQPVIAYRYGIILDMVGAPDAVFPLELFSMQYASNYQQQIWHSAAQLGYGAMFSDQYSYPITDDHFYINHIAGIPCVDIIHYDLRNATGFPAWWHTRQDDLQNISRSTLQAVGEVVMSLL
;
A
#
# COMPACT_ATOMS: atom_id res chain seq x y z
N MET A 1 23.32 -65.57 64.90
CA MET A 1 24.57 -65.49 65.68
C MET A 1 25.74 -65.70 64.70
N LYS A 2 26.36 -64.64 64.25
CA LYS A 2 27.81 -64.52 63.96
C LYS A 2 27.99 -63.09 63.35
N ILE A 3 28.68 -62.30 64.11
CA ILE A 3 29.17 -60.96 63.83
C ILE A 3 30.28 -61.08 62.83
N PHE A 4 30.25 -60.26 61.75
CA PHE A 4 31.45 -60.01 60.93
C PHE A 4 31.77 -58.52 60.90
N GLN A 5 33.02 -58.26 61.28
CA GLN A 5 33.60 -56.95 61.47
C GLN A 5 33.84 -56.26 60.13
N LEU A 6 33.65 -54.95 60.11
CA LEU A 6 34.02 -54.01 59.09
C LEU A 6 35.53 -53.79 59.03
N THR A 7 36.17 -54.07 57.91
CA THR A 7 37.53 -53.67 57.62
C THR A 7 37.56 -52.38 56.84
N ASN A 8 38.39 -51.44 57.30
CA ASN A 8 38.67 -50.14 56.76
C ASN A 8 39.12 -50.16 55.30
N LEU A 9 38.41 -49.51 54.42
CA LEU A 9 38.90 -49.17 53.06
C LEU A 9 39.23 -47.69 53.04
N LYS A 10 40.53 -47.39 52.84
CA LYS A 10 41.04 -46.03 52.59
C LYS A 10 40.73 -45.62 51.15
N PHE A 11 39.94 -44.57 50.97
CA PHE A 11 39.77 -43.93 49.62
C PHE A 11 40.89 -42.91 49.42
N PRO A 12 41.53 -42.89 48.23
CA PRO A 12 42.44 -41.82 47.87
C PRO A 12 41.66 -40.54 47.46
N ILE A 13 42.17 -39.40 47.93
CA ILE A 13 41.70 -38.09 47.62
C ILE A 13 42.03 -37.81 46.13
N ILE A 14 41.01 -37.85 45.25
CA ILE A 14 41.12 -37.38 43.91
C ILE A 14 40.88 -35.87 43.93
N SER A 15 41.94 -35.12 43.62
CA SER A 15 41.95 -33.69 43.45
C SER A 15 41.03 -33.31 42.24
N ALA A 16 39.89 -32.72 42.55
CA ALA A 16 38.99 -32.18 41.55
C ALA A 16 39.57 -30.87 40.99
N MET A 17 40.25 -30.96 39.85
CA MET A 17 40.68 -29.81 39.09
C MET A 17 39.46 -29.26 38.34
N CYS A 18 38.83 -28.21 38.91
CA CYS A 18 37.76 -27.46 38.27
C CYS A 18 38.28 -26.77 36.98
N PHE A 19 37.99 -27.38 35.85
CA PHE A 19 38.16 -26.73 34.54
C PHE A 19 37.02 -25.72 34.36
N ALA A 20 37.27 -24.45 34.66
CA ALA A 20 36.37 -23.36 34.35
C ALA A 20 36.34 -23.17 32.82
N LEU A 21 35.40 -23.80 32.16
CA LEU A 21 35.03 -23.49 30.80
C LEU A 21 34.42 -22.07 30.78
N MET A 22 35.24 -21.07 30.43
CA MET A 22 34.73 -19.77 30.02
C MET A 22 33.95 -19.98 28.72
N LEU A 23 32.62 -20.05 28.81
CA LEU A 23 31.72 -19.88 27.70
C LEU A 23 31.84 -18.41 27.24
N VAL A 24 32.74 -18.15 26.30
CA VAL A 24 32.72 -16.89 25.55
C VAL A 24 31.47 -16.95 24.70
N SER A 25 30.36 -16.49 25.24
CA SER A 25 29.14 -16.22 24.49
C SER A 25 29.47 -15.04 23.54
N CYS A 26 29.83 -15.36 22.32
CA CYS A 26 29.84 -14.37 21.25
C CYS A 26 28.39 -13.92 21.03
N THR A 27 27.94 -12.93 21.79
CA THR A 27 26.74 -12.17 21.42
C THR A 27 27.08 -11.43 20.12
N LYS A 28 26.77 -12.05 18.97
CA LYS A 28 26.67 -11.30 17.74
C LYS A 28 25.71 -10.15 18.03
N LYS A 29 26.21 -8.90 18.00
CA LYS A 29 25.31 -7.74 17.97
C LYS A 29 24.30 -8.01 16.86
N PRO A 30 23.00 -7.85 17.13
CA PRO A 30 21.99 -7.97 16.07
C PRO A 30 22.44 -7.04 14.93
N ALA A 31 22.50 -7.56 13.73
CA ALA A 31 22.80 -6.75 12.56
C ALA A 31 21.82 -5.57 12.57
N THR A 32 22.33 -4.35 12.53
CA THR A 32 21.49 -3.16 12.40
C THR A 32 20.78 -3.28 11.08
N VAL A 33 19.46 -3.45 11.08
CA VAL A 33 18.65 -3.44 9.88
C VAL A 33 18.81 -2.06 9.25
N GLN A 34 19.37 -2.01 8.05
CA GLN A 34 19.49 -0.75 7.32
C GLN A 34 18.09 -0.40 6.81
N ARG A 35 17.51 0.65 7.37
CA ARG A 35 16.18 1.11 6.96
C ARG A 35 16.28 1.96 5.70
N PRO A 36 15.37 1.80 4.74
CA PRO A 36 15.27 2.69 3.59
C PRO A 36 14.99 4.13 4.03
N ALA A 37 15.41 5.10 3.21
CA ALA A 37 15.11 6.49 3.45
C ALA A 37 13.63 6.77 3.17
N PHE A 38 12.86 7.10 4.18
CA PHE A 38 11.46 7.51 4.10
C PHE A 38 11.15 8.49 5.24
N SER A 39 10.22 9.41 5.03
CA SER A 39 9.77 10.40 6.02
C SER A 39 8.26 10.37 6.17
N SER A 40 7.78 9.82 7.27
CA SER A 40 6.35 9.85 7.60
C SER A 40 5.81 11.26 7.82
N ASP A 41 6.64 12.21 8.27
CA ASP A 41 6.22 13.61 8.38
C ASP A 41 5.96 14.24 7.01
N SER A 42 6.77 13.90 5.99
CA SER A 42 6.52 14.35 4.63
C SER A 42 5.27 13.69 4.04
N ALA A 43 5.09 12.38 4.23
CA ALA A 43 3.89 11.68 3.79
C ALA A 43 2.62 12.28 4.45
N TYR A 44 2.66 12.53 5.74
CA TYR A 44 1.56 13.16 6.46
C TYR A 44 1.27 14.58 5.95
N ALA A 45 2.29 15.39 5.67
CA ALA A 45 2.11 16.74 5.11
C ALA A 45 1.45 16.69 3.70
N TYR A 46 1.73 15.66 2.92
CA TYR A 46 1.03 15.43 1.64
C TYR A 46 -0.44 15.05 1.84
N ILE A 47 -0.78 14.31 2.90
CA ILE A 47 -2.17 14.03 3.28
C ILE A 47 -2.86 15.33 3.71
N GLU A 48 -2.26 16.12 4.63
CA GLU A 48 -2.79 17.42 5.05
C GLU A 48 -3.07 18.33 3.86
N LYS A 49 -2.18 18.33 2.86
CA LYS A 49 -2.38 19.14 1.65
C LYS A 49 -3.58 18.65 0.83
N GLN A 50 -3.75 17.35 0.63
CA GLN A 50 -4.94 16.81 -0.04
C GLN A 50 -6.22 17.18 0.70
N MET A 51 -6.23 17.01 2.03
CA MET A 51 -7.36 17.39 2.89
C MET A 51 -7.70 18.88 2.80
N SER A 52 -6.72 19.75 2.57
CA SER A 52 -6.93 21.18 2.44
C SER A 52 -7.76 21.61 1.21
N PHE A 53 -7.90 20.74 0.21
CA PHE A 53 -8.79 20.96 -0.93
C PHE A 53 -10.26 20.67 -0.59
N GLY A 54 -10.52 19.91 0.47
CA GLY A 54 -11.81 19.31 0.82
C GLY A 54 -11.98 17.91 0.21
N PRO A 55 -13.18 17.32 0.32
CA PRO A 55 -13.50 16.04 -0.28
C PRO A 55 -13.26 16.06 -1.80
N ARG A 56 -12.45 15.11 -2.28
CA ARG A 56 -12.03 15.02 -3.70
C ARG A 56 -13.06 14.22 -4.49
N VAL A 57 -14.35 14.51 -4.28
CA VAL A 57 -15.44 13.87 -5.03
C VAL A 57 -15.22 14.07 -6.53
N PRO A 58 -15.27 13.01 -7.34
CA PRO A 58 -14.99 13.08 -8.76
C PRO A 58 -15.70 14.22 -9.49
N ASN A 59 -14.95 14.94 -10.32
CA ASN A 59 -15.37 16.12 -11.09
C ASN A 59 -15.76 17.37 -10.28
N SER A 60 -15.54 17.36 -8.96
CA SER A 60 -15.65 18.58 -8.13
C SER A 60 -14.45 19.53 -8.34
N ALA A 61 -14.58 20.76 -7.87
CA ALA A 61 -13.46 21.72 -7.90
C ALA A 61 -12.29 21.26 -7.02
N ALA A 62 -12.53 20.63 -5.87
CA ALA A 62 -11.53 20.09 -4.96
C ALA A 62 -10.73 18.96 -5.65
N HIS A 63 -11.43 18.04 -6.30
CA HIS A 63 -10.87 16.95 -7.08
C HIS A 63 -9.95 17.45 -8.20
N MET A 64 -10.41 18.40 -9.01
CA MET A 64 -9.61 18.96 -10.10
C MET A 64 -8.38 19.72 -9.60
N GLN A 65 -8.48 20.45 -8.48
CA GLN A 65 -7.34 21.12 -7.86
C GLN A 65 -6.33 20.10 -7.32
N CYS A 66 -6.81 19.01 -6.74
CA CYS A 66 -5.94 17.93 -6.28
C CYS A 66 -5.20 17.28 -7.45
N ALA A 67 -5.89 16.94 -8.55
CA ALA A 67 -5.25 16.35 -9.73
C ALA A 67 -4.15 17.26 -10.32
N VAL A 68 -4.40 18.56 -10.44
CA VAL A 68 -3.37 19.53 -10.88
C VAL A 68 -2.19 19.55 -9.94
N TRP A 69 -2.43 19.59 -8.64
CA TRP A 69 -1.39 19.58 -7.63
C TRP A 69 -0.56 18.28 -7.67
N LEU A 70 -1.17 17.12 -7.86
CA LEU A 70 -0.47 15.83 -8.00
C LEU A 70 0.47 15.83 -9.20
N ILE A 71 0.04 16.38 -10.34
CA ILE A 71 0.88 16.55 -11.53
C ILE A 71 2.11 17.42 -11.20
N GLU A 72 1.91 18.53 -10.49
CA GLU A 72 2.99 19.43 -10.09
C GLU A 72 3.98 18.75 -9.13
N GLN A 73 3.48 17.96 -8.14
CA GLN A 73 4.35 17.25 -7.21
C GLN A 73 5.20 16.20 -7.92
N LEU A 74 4.62 15.37 -8.78
CA LEU A 74 5.38 14.36 -9.52
C LEU A 74 6.45 15.00 -10.43
N ARG A 75 6.11 16.10 -11.12
CA ARG A 75 7.10 16.86 -11.92
C ARG A 75 8.22 17.44 -11.06
N ALA A 76 7.90 17.98 -9.90
CA ALA A 76 8.89 18.51 -8.95
C ALA A 76 9.84 17.44 -8.44
N CYS A 77 9.38 16.18 -8.37
CA CYS A 77 10.21 15.02 -8.06
C CYS A 77 11.02 14.48 -9.26
N GLY A 78 10.89 15.07 -10.44
CA GLY A 78 11.66 14.70 -11.64
C GLY A 78 11.01 13.61 -12.49
N ALA A 79 9.73 13.31 -12.28
CA ALA A 79 8.98 12.40 -13.14
C ALA A 79 8.63 13.04 -14.49
N GLU A 80 8.64 12.24 -15.55
CA GLU A 80 7.84 12.55 -16.75
C GLU A 80 6.38 12.24 -16.40
N VAL A 81 5.46 13.20 -16.64
CA VAL A 81 4.06 13.07 -16.17
C VAL A 81 3.10 13.02 -17.36
N GLU A 82 2.32 11.94 -17.40
CA GLU A 82 1.17 11.74 -18.28
C GLU A 82 -0.14 11.98 -17.52
N LEU A 83 -1.12 12.60 -18.17
CA LEU A 83 -2.49 12.69 -17.70
C LEU A 83 -3.38 11.85 -18.63
N GLN A 84 -3.76 10.65 -18.19
CA GLN A 84 -4.71 9.82 -18.91
C GLN A 84 -6.13 10.34 -18.67
N LYS A 85 -6.87 10.58 -19.75
CA LYS A 85 -8.27 11.01 -19.69
C LYS A 85 -9.17 10.02 -20.39
N GLY A 86 -10.36 9.83 -19.87
CA GLY A 86 -11.36 8.99 -20.49
C GLY A 86 -12.72 9.12 -19.82
N PHE A 87 -13.65 8.27 -20.26
CA PHE A 87 -14.98 8.18 -19.69
C PHE A 87 -15.31 6.72 -19.42
N MET A 88 -15.92 6.47 -18.28
CA MET A 88 -16.50 5.16 -17.94
C MET A 88 -17.93 5.37 -17.42
N PRO A 89 -18.83 4.42 -17.61
CA PRO A 89 -20.18 4.53 -17.07
C PRO A 89 -20.16 4.35 -15.55
N ASP A 90 -20.82 5.25 -14.81
CA ASP A 90 -21.11 5.11 -13.39
C ASP A 90 -22.21 4.05 -13.13
N TYR A 91 -22.57 3.81 -11.88
CA TYR A 91 -23.58 2.84 -11.47
C TYR A 91 -24.99 3.13 -12.04
N ARG A 92 -25.28 4.37 -12.47
CA ARG A 92 -26.51 4.77 -13.17
C ARG A 92 -26.41 4.69 -14.69
N GLY A 93 -25.21 4.43 -15.22
CA GLY A 93 -24.91 4.44 -16.65
C GLY A 93 -24.58 5.80 -17.24
N ASN A 94 -24.37 6.83 -16.39
CA ASN A 94 -23.91 8.13 -16.86
C ASN A 94 -22.40 8.10 -17.13
N ASN A 95 -21.94 8.85 -18.13
CA ASN A 95 -20.51 8.94 -18.41
C ASN A 95 -19.80 9.75 -17.30
N GLN A 96 -19.00 9.04 -16.49
CA GLN A 96 -18.10 9.62 -15.51
C GLN A 96 -16.77 9.95 -16.17
N GLN A 97 -16.32 11.20 -16.10
CA GLN A 97 -15.01 11.59 -16.61
C GLN A 97 -13.91 11.21 -15.60
N ILE A 98 -12.80 10.69 -16.12
CA ILE A 98 -11.68 10.15 -15.36
C ILE A 98 -10.39 10.88 -15.73
N TYR A 99 -9.52 11.12 -14.72
CA TYR A 99 -8.23 11.79 -14.83
C TYR A 99 -7.15 11.05 -14.05
N ASN A 100 -6.64 9.92 -14.56
CA ASN A 100 -5.51 9.24 -13.93
C ASN A 100 -4.23 10.05 -14.12
N VAL A 101 -3.47 10.27 -13.05
CA VAL A 101 -2.20 10.98 -13.09
C VAL A 101 -1.06 9.97 -12.99
N ILE A 102 -0.17 9.93 -13.99
CA ILE A 102 0.90 8.94 -14.10
C ILE A 102 2.24 9.64 -14.09
N GLY A 103 3.11 9.26 -13.16
CA GLY A 103 4.49 9.72 -13.07
C GLY A 103 5.48 8.63 -13.41
N HIS A 104 6.32 8.86 -14.42
CA HIS A 104 7.32 7.92 -14.90
C HIS A 104 8.71 8.29 -14.38
N PHE A 105 9.32 7.39 -13.58
CA PHE A 105 10.69 7.52 -13.06
C PHE A 105 11.60 6.51 -13.75
N TYR A 106 12.56 7.01 -14.53
CA TYR A 106 13.54 6.19 -15.23
C TYR A 106 14.79 7.02 -15.60
N THR A 107 15.85 6.33 -16.02
CA THR A 107 17.03 6.92 -16.62
C THR A 107 17.24 6.32 -18.01
N LEU A 108 18.17 6.87 -18.81
CA LEU A 108 18.54 6.29 -20.11
C LEU A 108 19.02 4.83 -19.98
N GLU A 109 19.60 4.46 -18.84
CA GLU A 109 20.08 3.10 -18.57
C GLU A 109 18.95 2.13 -18.17
N THR A 110 17.84 2.65 -17.65
CA THR A 110 16.73 1.84 -17.11
C THR A 110 15.46 1.90 -17.95
N VAL A 111 15.36 2.82 -18.92
CA VAL A 111 14.14 3.08 -19.70
C VAL A 111 13.57 1.83 -20.39
N SER A 112 14.41 0.89 -20.79
CA SER A 112 14.00 -0.36 -21.46
C SER A 112 13.76 -1.53 -20.50
N ARG A 113 13.99 -1.35 -19.19
CA ARG A 113 13.76 -2.40 -18.20
C ARG A 113 12.30 -2.46 -17.78
N PRO A 114 11.77 -3.66 -17.42
CA PRO A 114 10.46 -3.76 -16.81
C PRO A 114 10.38 -2.91 -15.54
N ARG A 115 9.29 -2.14 -15.41
CA ARG A 115 9.07 -1.22 -14.29
C ARG A 115 8.33 -1.88 -13.14
N VAL A 116 8.40 -1.29 -11.96
CA VAL A 116 7.47 -1.51 -10.87
C VAL A 116 6.33 -0.49 -11.02
N LEU A 117 5.09 -0.94 -10.93
CA LEU A 117 3.92 -0.09 -10.86
C LEU A 117 3.57 0.14 -9.40
N LEU A 118 3.44 1.39 -8.98
CA LEU A 118 2.91 1.77 -7.68
C LEU A 118 1.64 2.57 -7.90
N GLY A 119 0.56 2.23 -7.21
CA GLY A 119 -0.72 2.90 -7.40
C GLY A 119 -1.42 3.22 -6.09
N ALA A 120 -2.26 4.24 -6.11
CA ALA A 120 -3.24 4.60 -5.09
C ALA A 120 -4.33 5.44 -5.73
N HIS A 121 -5.56 5.39 -5.22
CA HIS A 121 -6.58 6.31 -5.67
C HIS A 121 -6.47 7.66 -4.95
N TYR A 122 -6.96 8.75 -5.58
CA TYR A 122 -6.90 10.10 -4.99
C TYR A 122 -8.26 10.76 -4.84
N ASP A 123 -9.31 10.22 -5.44
CA ASP A 123 -10.67 10.64 -5.25
C ASP A 123 -11.20 10.25 -3.86
N THR A 124 -12.39 10.67 -3.52
CA THR A 124 -13.09 10.27 -2.30
C THR A 124 -14.54 9.93 -2.60
N ARG A 125 -15.08 9.03 -1.77
CA ARG A 125 -16.47 8.63 -1.83
C ARG A 125 -17.41 9.83 -1.73
N PRO A 126 -18.39 9.92 -2.65
CA PRO A 126 -19.37 11.00 -2.63
C PRO A 126 -20.35 10.95 -1.46
N TRP A 127 -20.39 9.83 -0.72
CA TRP A 127 -21.36 9.59 0.35
C TRP A 127 -20.69 8.98 1.58
N CYS A 128 -21.12 9.41 2.77
CA CYS A 128 -20.77 8.77 4.03
C CYS A 128 -21.77 7.66 4.34
N ASP A 129 -21.90 6.66 3.48
CA ASP A 129 -22.99 5.68 3.53
C ASP A 129 -22.86 4.66 4.68
N GLU A 130 -21.74 4.62 5.37
CA GLU A 130 -21.52 3.86 6.62
C GLU A 130 -21.85 4.67 7.89
N GLU A 131 -22.34 5.93 7.78
CA GLU A 131 -22.82 6.68 8.95
C GLU A 131 -24.08 6.02 9.56
N GLU A 132 -24.14 6.00 10.89
CA GLU A 132 -25.30 5.44 11.62
C GLU A 132 -26.58 6.25 11.33
N GLU A 133 -26.48 7.59 11.41
CA GLU A 133 -27.60 8.49 11.16
C GLU A 133 -27.83 8.64 9.66
N TYR A 134 -29.00 8.24 9.18
CA TYR A 134 -29.35 8.25 7.75
C TYR A 134 -29.18 9.63 7.10
N SER A 135 -29.49 10.72 7.81
CA SER A 135 -29.30 12.09 7.31
C SER A 135 -27.83 12.44 7.03
N ASP A 136 -26.89 11.79 7.72
CA ASP A 136 -25.49 12.06 7.61
C ASP A 136 -24.83 11.31 6.43
N ARG A 137 -25.50 10.30 5.92
CA ARG A 137 -25.03 9.51 4.75
C ARG A 137 -24.91 10.30 3.46
N PHE A 138 -25.52 11.50 3.39
CA PHE A 138 -25.47 12.38 2.22
C PHE A 138 -24.31 13.39 2.25
N TYR A 139 -23.46 13.37 3.28
CA TYR A 139 -22.22 14.12 3.28
C TYR A 139 -21.14 13.38 2.47
N ASN A 140 -20.12 14.11 2.03
CA ASN A 140 -18.99 13.54 1.34
C ASN A 140 -17.94 13.05 2.35
N VAL A 141 -17.30 11.92 2.07
CA VAL A 141 -16.18 11.40 2.88
C VAL A 141 -15.00 12.36 2.79
N PRO A 142 -14.38 12.78 3.90
CA PRO A 142 -13.17 13.60 3.87
C PRO A 142 -11.98 12.88 3.22
N GLY A 143 -11.84 11.57 3.45
CA GLY A 143 -10.91 10.70 2.77
C GLY A 143 -9.44 10.92 3.15
N ALA A 144 -9.14 11.02 4.46
CA ALA A 144 -7.76 11.14 4.92
C ALA A 144 -7.00 9.83 4.84
N ASN A 145 -7.65 8.72 5.18
CA ASN A 145 -7.10 7.39 5.03
C ASN A 145 -7.47 6.81 3.67
N ASP A 146 -8.73 6.90 3.33
CA ASP A 146 -9.33 6.38 2.12
C ASP A 146 -9.16 7.39 0.96
N GLY A 147 -8.16 7.08 0.14
CA GLY A 147 -7.55 7.82 -0.93
C GLY A 147 -6.29 8.58 -0.53
N ALA A 148 -6.31 9.49 0.45
CA ALA A 148 -5.16 10.38 0.66
C ALA A 148 -3.95 9.69 1.29
N SER A 149 -4.10 8.62 2.07
CA SER A 149 -2.99 7.96 2.74
C SER A 149 -2.04 7.27 1.76
N GLY A 150 -2.57 6.50 0.82
CA GLY A 150 -1.80 5.84 -0.23
C GLY A 150 -1.05 6.85 -1.10
N VAL A 151 -1.74 7.91 -1.53
CA VAL A 151 -1.15 9.02 -2.28
C VAL A 151 -0.04 9.71 -1.49
N GLY A 152 -0.25 9.97 -0.19
CA GLY A 152 0.75 10.60 0.68
C GLY A 152 2.04 9.79 0.78
N VAL A 153 1.93 8.47 0.94
CA VAL A 153 3.07 7.54 0.93
C VAL A 153 3.77 7.57 -0.43
N LEU A 154 3.03 7.47 -1.53
CA LEU A 154 3.62 7.43 -2.88
C LEU A 154 4.26 8.75 -3.30
N LEU A 155 3.77 9.91 -2.84
CA LEU A 155 4.45 11.19 -3.06
C LEU A 155 5.78 11.28 -2.29
N GLU A 156 5.87 10.71 -1.08
CA GLU A 156 7.16 10.63 -0.40
C GLU A 156 8.11 9.65 -1.09
N VAL A 157 7.61 8.51 -1.59
CA VAL A 157 8.38 7.60 -2.46
C VAL A 157 8.89 8.36 -3.70
N ALA A 158 8.03 9.10 -4.39
CA ALA A 158 8.41 9.95 -5.53
C ALA A 158 9.53 10.93 -5.19
N ARG A 159 9.45 11.58 -4.01
CA ARG A 159 10.49 12.49 -3.52
C ARG A 159 11.83 11.78 -3.29
N GLN A 160 11.82 10.56 -2.76
CA GLN A 160 13.03 9.77 -2.58
C GLN A 160 13.61 9.29 -3.93
N LEU A 161 12.76 8.86 -4.87
CA LEU A 161 13.18 8.51 -6.24
C LEU A 161 13.83 9.72 -6.94
N GLY A 162 13.25 10.91 -6.78
CA GLY A 162 13.82 12.16 -7.30
C GLY A 162 15.23 12.46 -6.75
N LYS A 163 15.47 12.22 -5.47
CA LYS A 163 16.82 12.31 -4.89
C LYS A 163 17.76 11.28 -5.48
N GLN A 164 17.33 10.02 -5.62
CA GLN A 164 18.14 8.96 -6.22
C GLN A 164 18.53 9.29 -7.68
N LEU A 165 17.63 9.93 -8.45
CA LEU A 165 17.92 10.42 -9.79
C LEU A 165 19.03 11.50 -9.76
N GLN A 166 18.93 12.45 -8.84
CA GLN A 166 19.93 13.52 -8.67
C GLN A 166 21.31 12.99 -8.23
N ASP A 167 21.31 12.02 -7.30
CA ASP A 167 22.53 11.43 -6.72
C ASP A 167 23.10 10.28 -7.57
N SER A 168 22.51 9.97 -8.73
CA SER A 168 22.87 8.87 -9.61
C SER A 168 22.83 7.48 -8.92
N THR A 169 22.01 7.34 -7.88
CA THR A 169 21.81 6.08 -7.15
C THR A 169 20.56 5.33 -7.59
N PHE A 170 19.76 5.91 -8.49
CA PHE A 170 18.55 5.32 -9.03
C PHE A 170 18.83 3.99 -9.76
N ARG A 171 18.05 2.94 -9.46
CA ARG A 171 18.26 1.60 -10.02
C ARG A 171 17.03 0.96 -10.63
N THR A 172 15.88 1.15 -10.02
CA THR A 172 14.63 0.49 -10.41
C THR A 172 13.71 1.50 -11.08
N PRO A 173 13.35 1.30 -12.37
CA PRO A 173 12.37 2.16 -13.01
C PRO A 173 10.98 1.91 -12.41
N VAL A 174 10.26 2.99 -12.14
CA VAL A 174 8.98 3.00 -11.43
C VAL A 174 7.98 3.88 -12.15
N ASP A 175 6.76 3.41 -12.29
CA ASP A 175 5.61 4.25 -12.60
C ASP A 175 4.74 4.39 -11.35
N ILE A 176 4.41 5.63 -10.99
CA ILE A 176 3.45 5.94 -9.93
C ILE A 176 2.17 6.39 -10.61
N ILE A 177 1.06 5.72 -10.31
CA ILE A 177 -0.25 6.04 -10.87
C ILE A 177 -1.18 6.44 -9.73
N PHE A 178 -1.74 7.65 -9.81
CA PHE A 178 -2.86 8.07 -8.98
C PHE A 178 -4.14 7.83 -9.77
N PHE A 179 -4.88 6.80 -9.37
CA PHE A 179 -6.14 6.42 -10.00
C PHE A 179 -7.25 7.36 -9.56
N ASP A 180 -8.21 7.57 -10.47
CA ASP A 180 -9.37 8.42 -10.27
C ASP A 180 -10.63 7.56 -10.26
N VAL A 181 -11.68 8.03 -9.59
CA VAL A 181 -13.00 7.38 -9.58
C VAL A 181 -12.91 5.90 -9.16
N GLU A 182 -12.14 5.65 -8.10
CA GLU A 182 -12.09 4.34 -7.47
C GLU A 182 -13.37 4.10 -6.68
N ASP A 183 -13.72 5.07 -5.82
CA ASP A 183 -14.67 4.96 -4.71
C ASP A 183 -16.06 5.55 -5.04
N SER A 184 -16.51 5.36 -6.28
CA SER A 184 -17.77 5.92 -6.79
C SER A 184 -18.82 4.89 -7.17
N GLY A 185 -18.74 3.67 -6.61
CA GLY A 185 -19.79 2.66 -6.72
C GLY A 185 -21.14 3.13 -6.13
N ALA A 186 -22.22 2.38 -6.38
CA ALA A 186 -23.53 2.72 -5.85
C ALA A 186 -23.52 2.83 -4.32
N PRO A 187 -24.12 3.88 -3.74
CA PRO A 187 -24.22 3.95 -2.30
C PRO A 187 -25.26 2.95 -1.76
N ASP A 188 -25.07 2.51 -0.53
CA ASP A 188 -25.91 1.50 0.14
C ASP A 188 -27.41 1.85 0.16
N PHE A 189 -27.74 3.15 0.14
CA PHE A 189 -29.12 3.62 0.11
C PHE A 189 -29.71 3.72 -1.30
N TYR A 190 -28.94 3.38 -2.36
CA TYR A 190 -29.45 3.41 -3.72
C TYR A 190 -30.35 2.19 -4.00
N THR A 191 -31.55 2.44 -4.49
CA THR A 191 -32.57 1.39 -4.77
C THR A 191 -32.98 1.34 -6.23
N GLY A 192 -32.31 2.09 -7.10
CA GLY A 192 -32.59 2.11 -8.55
C GLY A 192 -31.91 0.96 -9.29
N PRO A 193 -32.14 0.85 -10.61
CA PRO A 193 -31.35 -0.06 -11.45
C PRO A 193 -29.87 0.29 -11.41
N GLU A 194 -29.04 -0.67 -11.08
CA GLU A 194 -27.59 -0.52 -10.93
C GLU A 194 -26.86 -1.29 -12.03
N ARG A 195 -25.76 -0.73 -12.51
CA ARG A 195 -24.81 -1.45 -13.37
C ARG A 195 -23.81 -2.17 -12.49
N ASP A 196 -23.47 -3.37 -12.88
CA ASP A 196 -22.38 -4.11 -12.29
C ASP A 196 -21.02 -3.47 -12.60
N ASP A 197 -20.04 -3.75 -11.77
CA ASP A 197 -18.62 -3.48 -12.03
C ASP A 197 -18.31 -1.97 -12.21
N THR A 198 -18.79 -1.15 -11.29
CA THR A 198 -18.67 0.32 -11.34
C THR A 198 -17.79 0.93 -10.27
N TRP A 199 -16.99 0.11 -9.61
CA TRP A 199 -15.89 0.51 -8.72
C TRP A 199 -14.58 0.60 -9.50
N CYS A 200 -13.59 1.30 -8.97
CA CYS A 200 -12.22 1.36 -9.51
C CYS A 200 -12.16 1.76 -11.00
N LEU A 201 -13.03 2.70 -11.41
CA LEU A 201 -13.19 3.03 -12.84
C LEU A 201 -11.91 3.58 -13.48
N GLY A 202 -11.04 4.23 -12.69
CA GLY A 202 -9.74 4.73 -13.15
C GLY A 202 -8.78 3.60 -13.53
N SER A 203 -8.61 2.62 -12.67
CA SER A 203 -7.76 1.47 -12.98
C SER A 203 -8.35 0.57 -14.06
N GLN A 204 -9.69 0.44 -14.13
CA GLN A 204 -10.34 -0.22 -15.25
C GLN A 204 -10.02 0.47 -16.59
N LEU A 205 -10.14 1.79 -16.65
CA LEU A 205 -9.80 2.57 -17.86
C LEU A 205 -8.33 2.36 -18.25
N TRP A 206 -7.43 2.45 -17.28
CA TRP A 206 -6.00 2.26 -17.51
C TRP A 206 -5.69 0.83 -17.99
N ALA A 207 -6.21 -0.17 -17.30
CA ALA A 207 -5.97 -1.58 -17.61
C ALA A 207 -6.52 -1.98 -18.98
N ARG A 208 -7.73 -1.51 -19.35
CA ARG A 208 -8.32 -1.73 -20.68
C ARG A 208 -7.49 -1.06 -21.78
N SER A 209 -7.02 0.18 -21.55
CA SER A 209 -6.14 0.87 -22.48
C SER A 209 -4.80 0.14 -22.68
N TYR A 210 -4.22 -0.37 -21.57
CA TYR A 210 -2.99 -1.16 -21.61
C TYR A 210 -3.20 -2.47 -22.39
N ALA A 211 -4.21 -3.24 -22.04
CA ALA A 211 -4.54 -4.51 -22.70
C ALA A 211 -4.84 -4.34 -24.19
N GLN A 212 -5.53 -3.25 -24.57
CA GLN A 212 -5.80 -2.95 -25.98
C GLN A 212 -4.52 -2.66 -26.76
N LYS A 213 -3.59 -1.86 -26.18
CA LYS A 213 -2.27 -1.60 -26.81
C LYS A 213 -1.49 -2.91 -27.01
N VAL A 214 -1.52 -3.82 -26.03
CA VAL A 214 -0.89 -5.15 -26.15
C VAL A 214 -1.54 -5.97 -27.27
N ALA A 215 -2.87 -6.02 -27.32
CA ALA A 215 -3.62 -6.75 -28.37
C ALA A 215 -3.34 -6.21 -29.77
N ASP A 216 -3.16 -4.89 -29.89
CA ASP A 216 -2.86 -4.19 -31.15
C ASP A 216 -1.35 -4.22 -31.51
N HIS A 217 -0.54 -4.94 -30.74
CA HIS A 217 0.92 -5.01 -30.91
C HIS A 217 1.61 -3.65 -30.87
N GLN A 218 1.04 -2.69 -30.17
CA GLN A 218 1.64 -1.37 -29.96
C GLN A 218 2.74 -1.45 -28.89
N PRO A 219 3.74 -0.57 -28.93
CA PRO A 219 4.73 -0.48 -27.85
C PRO A 219 4.05 -0.18 -26.52
N VAL A 220 4.34 -1.00 -25.51
CA VAL A 220 3.89 -0.80 -24.13
C VAL A 220 5.07 -0.86 -23.16
N ILE A 221 4.92 -0.19 -22.05
CA ILE A 221 5.83 -0.32 -20.91
C ILE A 221 5.61 -1.71 -20.30
N ALA A 222 6.67 -2.52 -20.18
CA ALA A 222 6.60 -3.79 -19.49
C ALA A 222 6.64 -3.56 -17.97
N TYR A 223 5.77 -4.22 -17.23
CA TYR A 223 5.79 -4.20 -15.77
C TYR A 223 6.23 -5.54 -15.21
N ARG A 224 7.07 -5.50 -14.16
CA ARG A 224 7.50 -6.68 -13.43
C ARG A 224 6.43 -7.13 -12.44
N TYR A 225 5.87 -6.19 -11.71
CA TYR A 225 4.73 -6.32 -10.82
C TYR A 225 4.19 -4.93 -10.43
N GLY A 226 3.02 -4.92 -9.81
CA GLY A 226 2.40 -3.72 -9.22
C GLY A 226 2.20 -3.86 -7.71
N ILE A 227 2.07 -2.72 -7.02
CA ILE A 227 1.62 -2.59 -5.64
C ILE A 227 0.60 -1.46 -5.59
N ILE A 228 -0.59 -1.74 -5.09
CA ILE A 228 -1.60 -0.73 -4.74
C ILE A 228 -1.52 -0.46 -3.25
N LEU A 229 -1.72 0.79 -2.87
CA LEU A 229 -1.77 1.24 -1.49
C LEU A 229 -3.13 1.85 -1.23
N ASP A 230 -3.97 1.16 -0.48
CA ASP A 230 -5.25 1.67 -0.05
C ASP A 230 -5.41 1.60 1.47
N MET A 231 -5.96 2.69 2.06
CA MET A 231 -6.18 2.82 3.51
C MET A 231 -4.95 2.50 4.37
N VAL A 232 -3.77 3.01 3.98
CA VAL A 232 -2.47 2.68 4.61
C VAL A 232 -2.03 3.67 5.69
N GLY A 233 -2.96 4.48 6.22
CA GLY A 233 -2.66 5.53 7.21
C GLY A 233 -3.23 5.30 8.61
N ALA A 234 -4.12 4.34 8.80
CA ALA A 234 -4.85 4.14 10.05
C ALA A 234 -3.92 3.80 11.24
N PRO A 235 -4.22 4.29 12.46
CA PRO A 235 -3.61 3.75 13.67
C PRO A 235 -3.99 2.25 13.80
N ASP A 236 -3.05 1.45 14.31
CA ASP A 236 -3.23 0.01 14.51
C ASP A 236 -3.65 -0.78 13.25
N ALA A 237 -3.28 -0.28 12.06
CA ALA A 237 -3.57 -0.94 10.80
C ALA A 237 -3.01 -2.36 10.75
N VAL A 238 -3.79 -3.26 10.17
CA VAL A 238 -3.41 -4.65 9.86
C VAL A 238 -3.53 -4.85 8.36
N PHE A 239 -2.46 -5.32 7.74
CA PHE A 239 -2.41 -5.68 6.33
C PHE A 239 -2.33 -7.21 6.23
N PRO A 240 -3.43 -7.91 5.93
CA PRO A 240 -3.45 -9.36 5.75
C PRO A 240 -2.94 -9.76 4.37
N LEU A 241 -2.80 -11.06 4.13
CA LEU A 241 -2.60 -11.62 2.79
C LEU A 241 -3.94 -11.57 2.04
N GLU A 242 -4.10 -10.56 1.19
CA GLU A 242 -5.33 -10.36 0.42
C GLU A 242 -5.47 -11.46 -0.65
N LEU A 243 -6.68 -12.02 -0.80
CA LEU A 243 -6.86 -13.26 -1.58
C LEU A 243 -6.73 -13.09 -3.09
N PHE A 244 -7.13 -11.98 -3.72
CA PHE A 244 -6.87 -11.76 -5.14
C PHE A 244 -5.37 -11.55 -5.39
N SER A 245 -4.68 -10.83 -4.52
CA SER A 245 -3.22 -10.69 -4.57
C SER A 245 -2.54 -12.05 -4.46
N MET A 246 -3.02 -12.92 -3.56
CA MET A 246 -2.52 -14.30 -3.45
C MET A 246 -2.82 -15.14 -4.70
N GLN A 247 -3.96 -14.93 -5.33
CA GLN A 247 -4.33 -15.66 -6.54
C GLN A 247 -3.47 -15.27 -7.75
N TYR A 248 -3.21 -13.98 -7.94
CA TYR A 248 -2.57 -13.45 -9.14
C TYR A 248 -1.07 -13.16 -8.97
N ALA A 249 -0.63 -12.81 -7.75
CA ALA A 249 0.70 -12.27 -7.47
C ALA A 249 1.33 -12.85 -6.20
N SER A 250 1.04 -14.12 -5.83
CA SER A 250 1.44 -14.73 -4.55
C SER A 250 2.93 -14.58 -4.22
N ASN A 251 3.81 -14.77 -5.20
CA ASN A 251 5.25 -14.66 -4.98
C ASN A 251 5.66 -13.25 -4.57
N TYR A 252 5.05 -12.23 -5.17
CA TYR A 252 5.33 -10.83 -4.85
C TYR A 252 4.72 -10.45 -3.51
N GLN A 253 3.50 -10.88 -3.19
CA GLN A 253 2.89 -10.65 -1.90
C GLN A 253 3.74 -11.25 -0.78
N GLN A 254 4.17 -12.50 -0.90
CA GLN A 254 5.05 -13.15 0.07
C GLN A 254 6.39 -12.41 0.21
N GLN A 255 6.98 -11.93 -0.89
CA GLN A 255 8.21 -11.14 -0.86
C GLN A 255 8.03 -9.83 -0.08
N ILE A 256 6.92 -9.11 -0.30
CA ILE A 256 6.59 -7.85 0.39
C ILE A 256 6.43 -8.11 1.89
N TRP A 257 5.65 -9.11 2.29
CA TRP A 257 5.43 -9.48 3.70
C TRP A 257 6.71 -9.94 4.38
N HIS A 258 7.55 -10.67 3.66
CA HIS A 258 8.88 -11.03 4.15
C HIS A 258 9.77 -9.81 4.38
N SER A 259 9.79 -8.85 3.47
CA SER A 259 10.52 -7.59 3.63
C SER A 259 9.99 -6.78 4.83
N ALA A 260 8.67 -6.72 5.01
CA ALA A 260 8.04 -6.09 6.16
C ALA A 260 8.49 -6.73 7.48
N ALA A 261 8.52 -8.07 7.54
CA ALA A 261 8.99 -8.81 8.72
C ALA A 261 10.47 -8.54 9.01
N GLN A 262 11.33 -8.47 7.98
CA GLN A 262 12.74 -8.13 8.15
C GLN A 262 12.97 -6.72 8.68
N LEU A 263 12.09 -5.77 8.32
CA LEU A 263 12.09 -4.39 8.82
C LEU A 263 11.47 -4.27 10.22
N GLY A 264 10.90 -5.36 10.78
CA GLY A 264 10.28 -5.40 12.09
C GLY A 264 8.79 -5.06 12.11
N TYR A 265 8.13 -5.07 10.94
CA TYR A 265 6.70 -4.75 10.78
C TYR A 265 5.79 -5.96 10.64
N GLY A 266 6.27 -7.17 10.97
CA GLY A 266 5.51 -8.40 10.82
C GLY A 266 4.23 -8.48 11.67
N ALA A 267 4.08 -7.66 12.71
CA ALA A 267 2.83 -7.56 13.45
C ALA A 267 1.73 -6.80 12.67
N MET A 268 2.15 -5.84 11.82
CA MET A 268 1.25 -5.04 10.97
C MET A 268 0.97 -5.76 9.65
N PHE A 269 1.98 -6.36 9.04
CA PHE A 269 1.85 -7.21 7.85
C PHE A 269 1.62 -8.66 8.30
N SER A 270 0.34 -8.97 8.56
CA SER A 270 -0.11 -10.24 9.12
C SER A 270 -0.04 -11.37 8.10
N ASP A 271 0.24 -12.60 8.56
CA ASP A 271 0.18 -13.83 7.77
C ASP A 271 -1.25 -14.43 7.67
N GLN A 272 -2.23 -13.74 8.24
CA GLN A 272 -3.64 -14.12 8.09
C GLN A 272 -4.15 -13.73 6.70
N TYR A 273 -5.13 -14.46 6.19
CA TYR A 273 -5.80 -14.15 4.93
C TYR A 273 -6.99 -13.23 5.15
N SER A 274 -7.18 -12.23 4.28
CA SER A 274 -8.45 -11.51 4.17
C SER A 274 -9.43 -12.27 3.28
N TYR A 275 -10.63 -11.73 3.12
CA TYR A 275 -11.49 -12.05 1.97
C TYR A 275 -10.91 -11.43 0.68
N PRO A 276 -11.36 -11.88 -0.51
CA PRO A 276 -11.04 -11.17 -1.75
C PRO A 276 -11.69 -9.78 -1.72
N ILE A 277 -10.88 -8.76 -2.00
CA ILE A 277 -11.30 -7.36 -1.99
C ILE A 277 -11.24 -6.85 -3.43
N THR A 278 -12.32 -6.26 -3.92
CA THR A 278 -12.32 -5.58 -5.21
C THR A 278 -11.74 -4.18 -5.01
N ASP A 279 -10.53 -3.97 -5.55
CA ASP A 279 -9.80 -2.72 -5.56
C ASP A 279 -9.01 -2.61 -6.87
N ASP A 280 -8.31 -1.51 -7.11
CA ASP A 280 -7.54 -1.21 -8.32
C ASP A 280 -6.62 -2.36 -8.75
N HIS A 281 -5.98 -3.05 -7.78
CA HIS A 281 -5.11 -4.21 -8.05
C HIS A 281 -5.85 -5.35 -8.76
N PHE A 282 -7.15 -5.55 -8.48
CA PHE A 282 -7.93 -6.59 -9.11
C PHE A 282 -8.01 -6.38 -10.63
N TYR A 283 -8.31 -5.16 -11.07
CA TYR A 283 -8.43 -4.85 -12.49
C TYR A 283 -7.08 -4.84 -13.22
N ILE A 284 -6.00 -4.43 -12.53
CA ILE A 284 -4.63 -4.52 -13.06
C ILE A 284 -4.25 -5.99 -13.30
N ASN A 285 -4.55 -6.88 -12.34
CA ASN A 285 -4.35 -8.31 -12.49
C ASN A 285 -5.22 -8.91 -13.59
N HIS A 286 -6.53 -8.67 -13.50
CA HIS A 286 -7.52 -9.37 -14.32
C HIS A 286 -7.55 -8.89 -15.76
N ILE A 287 -7.42 -7.59 -16.01
CA ILE A 287 -7.54 -6.98 -17.34
C ILE A 287 -6.17 -6.79 -17.99
N ALA A 288 -5.21 -6.19 -17.29
CA ALA A 288 -3.89 -5.90 -17.85
C ALA A 288 -2.94 -7.11 -17.79
N GLY A 289 -3.25 -8.13 -16.98
CA GLY A 289 -2.40 -9.31 -16.81
C GLY A 289 -1.07 -9.03 -16.12
N ILE A 290 -1.00 -7.97 -15.33
CA ILE A 290 0.19 -7.56 -14.58
C ILE A 290 0.03 -8.06 -13.14
N PRO A 291 0.94 -8.92 -12.61
CA PRO A 291 0.87 -9.32 -11.20
C PRO A 291 0.88 -8.11 -10.28
N CYS A 292 -0.19 -7.88 -9.54
CA CYS A 292 -0.37 -6.71 -8.68
C CYS A 292 -0.83 -7.12 -7.29
N VAL A 293 -0.19 -6.57 -6.27
CA VAL A 293 -0.46 -6.83 -4.86
C VAL A 293 -1.14 -5.61 -4.26
N ASP A 294 -2.11 -5.85 -3.41
CA ASP A 294 -2.75 -4.83 -2.61
C ASP A 294 -2.19 -4.82 -1.18
N ILE A 295 -1.82 -3.65 -0.70
CA ILE A 295 -1.53 -3.38 0.69
C ILE A 295 -2.69 -2.53 1.20
N ILE A 296 -3.70 -3.21 1.75
CA ILE A 296 -4.93 -2.61 2.22
C ILE A 296 -5.18 -2.97 3.68
N HIS A 297 -5.64 -1.98 4.46
CA HIS A 297 -6.05 -2.24 5.84
C HIS A 297 -7.33 -3.06 5.87
N TYR A 298 -7.23 -4.28 6.40
CA TYR A 298 -8.38 -5.16 6.60
C TYR A 298 -8.23 -5.96 7.88
N ASP A 299 -9.17 -5.80 8.81
CA ASP A 299 -9.15 -6.47 10.11
C ASP A 299 -10.42 -7.28 10.30
N LEU A 300 -10.30 -8.61 10.31
CA LEU A 300 -11.39 -9.55 10.52
C LEU A 300 -12.14 -9.38 11.87
N ARG A 301 -11.60 -8.59 12.78
CA ARG A 301 -12.28 -8.24 14.05
C ARG A 301 -13.36 -7.17 13.86
N ASN A 302 -13.30 -6.39 12.78
CA ASN A 302 -14.30 -5.39 12.41
C ASN A 302 -15.44 -6.04 11.65
N ALA A 303 -16.64 -5.49 11.77
CA ALA A 303 -17.84 -6.04 11.13
C ALA A 303 -17.77 -6.02 9.60
N THR A 304 -17.22 -4.94 9.02
CA THR A 304 -17.01 -4.77 7.58
C THR A 304 -15.64 -5.28 7.13
N GLY A 305 -14.71 -5.51 8.06
CA GLY A 305 -13.29 -5.72 7.77
C GLY A 305 -12.51 -4.40 7.70
N PHE A 306 -13.13 -3.28 7.50
CA PHE A 306 -12.51 -1.96 7.42
C PHE A 306 -12.57 -1.23 8.75
N PRO A 307 -11.83 -0.12 8.96
CA PRO A 307 -11.92 0.71 10.15
C PRO A 307 -13.35 1.17 10.43
N ALA A 308 -13.73 1.32 11.69
CA ALA A 308 -15.10 1.72 12.08
C ALA A 308 -15.53 3.11 11.55
N TRP A 309 -14.61 3.92 11.11
CA TRP A 309 -14.83 5.24 10.51
C TRP A 309 -14.68 5.24 8.97
N TRP A 310 -14.51 4.06 8.35
CA TRP A 310 -14.51 3.90 6.90
C TRP A 310 -15.86 4.36 6.33
N HIS A 311 -15.83 5.13 5.24
CA HIS A 311 -16.98 5.73 4.58
C HIS A 311 -17.86 6.59 5.51
N THR A 312 -17.24 7.24 6.50
CA THR A 312 -17.90 8.19 7.40
C THR A 312 -17.19 9.55 7.38
N ARG A 313 -17.79 10.56 8.01
CA ARG A 313 -17.18 11.89 8.20
C ARG A 313 -15.96 11.85 9.13
N GLN A 314 -15.71 10.73 9.80
CA GLN A 314 -14.57 10.54 10.70
C GLN A 314 -13.32 10.04 9.98
N ASP A 315 -13.38 9.82 8.66
CA ASP A 315 -12.14 9.58 7.89
C ASP A 315 -11.37 10.90 7.70
N ASP A 316 -10.78 11.38 8.80
CA ASP A 316 -10.06 12.64 8.89
C ASP A 316 -8.63 12.47 9.42
N LEU A 317 -7.89 13.59 9.55
CA LEU A 317 -6.49 13.61 9.99
C LEU A 317 -6.28 13.06 11.40
N GLN A 318 -7.30 12.98 12.26
CA GLN A 318 -7.16 12.45 13.61
C GLN A 318 -6.97 10.92 13.58
N ASN A 319 -7.44 10.28 12.51
CA ASN A 319 -7.33 8.86 12.26
C ASN A 319 -6.13 8.47 11.38
N ILE A 320 -5.10 9.34 11.30
CA ILE A 320 -3.86 9.06 10.57
C ILE A 320 -2.67 8.91 11.52
N SER A 321 -1.96 7.81 11.36
CA SER A 321 -0.77 7.41 12.13
C SER A 321 0.51 7.55 11.32
N ARG A 322 1.43 8.41 11.77
CA ARG A 322 2.76 8.54 11.15
C ARG A 322 3.56 7.22 11.22
N SER A 323 3.37 6.43 12.28
CA SER A 323 4.07 5.14 12.40
C SER A 323 3.62 4.13 11.34
N THR A 324 2.34 4.14 10.98
CA THR A 324 1.80 3.29 9.91
C THR A 324 2.32 3.75 8.55
N LEU A 325 2.27 5.05 8.27
CA LEU A 325 2.84 5.63 7.04
C LEU A 325 4.34 5.31 6.90
N GLN A 326 5.11 5.38 8.01
CA GLN A 326 6.53 5.04 8.02
C GLN A 326 6.74 3.56 7.67
N ALA A 327 5.97 2.66 8.27
CA ALA A 327 6.09 1.23 8.05
C ALA A 327 5.81 0.86 6.58
N VAL A 328 4.70 1.33 6.03
CA VAL A 328 4.33 1.06 4.62
C VAL A 328 5.36 1.67 3.68
N GLY A 329 5.76 2.92 3.91
CA GLY A 329 6.73 3.59 3.06
C GLY A 329 8.12 2.93 3.07
N GLU A 330 8.63 2.51 4.23
CA GLU A 330 9.89 1.75 4.31
C GLU A 330 9.80 0.39 3.61
N VAL A 331 8.66 -0.30 3.74
CA VAL A 331 8.45 -1.57 3.03
C VAL A 331 8.48 -1.35 1.52
N VAL A 332 7.72 -0.40 0.99
CA VAL A 332 7.72 -0.08 -0.44
C VAL A 332 9.12 0.31 -0.92
N MET A 333 9.80 1.21 -0.22
CA MET A 333 11.16 1.64 -0.57
C MET A 333 12.19 0.51 -0.52
N SER A 334 12.00 -0.51 0.33
CA SER A 334 12.90 -1.66 0.41
C SER A 334 12.87 -2.58 -0.81
N LEU A 335 11.85 -2.42 -1.67
CA LEU A 335 11.62 -3.23 -2.87
C LEU A 335 12.13 -2.55 -4.15
N LEU A 336 12.52 -1.28 -4.06
CA LEU A 336 12.98 -0.44 -5.17
C LEU A 336 14.52 -0.34 -5.21
#